data_757e5e35f54aea99d6a66e10fbd2bc23
#
_entry.id   757e5e35f54aea99d6a66e10fbd2bc23
#
_cell.length_a   1.000
_cell.length_b   1.000
_cell.length_c   1.000
_cell.angle_alpha   90.00
_cell.angle_beta   90.00
_cell.angle_gamma   90.00
#
_symmetry.space_group_name_H-M   'P 1'
#
loop_
_entity.id
_entity.type
_entity.pdbx_description
1 polymer ?
#
loop_
_entity_poly.entity_id
_entity_poly.type
_entity_poly.pdbx_seq_one_letter_code
_entity_poly.pdbx_strand_id
1 'polypeptide(L)'
;MAQAWKCSGLRWSGDGPVLVWDGGRRSALTWGKRVAFRVAEGGVRTCVGARGHACPVGAAVPGRSTGARCEECARLDRAHSVAADTIADDPRPYHVYLAWFGPGMVKVGITAEERGSARLLEQGAVCFSWLGVGPLMAARRTEELLRAALRVPDRIPYAEKRAVRAALPETAADRAREVAELHERAVRLPAWPESLVREPLRVVDHVGVFGLADVAVAMGGVSELVAGGAVGGELVAAAGPDLHLATGGGVVVLDTRLMTGWGLVPAAGDELTLPVRQFREAAGVQDGLF
;
A
#
# COMPACT_ATOMS: atom_id res chain seq x y z
N MET A 1 8.97 -7.02 32.74
CA MET A 1 8.06 -6.53 31.67
C MET A 1 8.78 -6.68 30.34
N ALA A 2 8.12 -7.20 29.31
CA ALA A 2 8.71 -7.29 27.97
C ALA A 2 8.95 -5.89 27.41
N GLN A 3 10.09 -5.70 26.76
CA GLN A 3 10.43 -4.41 26.13
C GLN A 3 9.46 -4.14 24.97
N ALA A 4 8.81 -2.98 24.98
CA ALA A 4 7.97 -2.55 23.87
C ALA A 4 8.81 -1.98 22.72
N TRP A 5 8.48 -2.38 21.50
CA TRP A 5 9.13 -1.93 20.27
C TRP A 5 8.19 -1.01 19.51
N LYS A 6 8.63 0.19 19.15
CA LYS A 6 7.85 1.09 18.29
C LYS A 6 7.94 0.66 16.85
N CYS A 7 6.78 0.43 16.23
CA CYS A 7 6.68 0.15 14.81
C CYS A 7 6.82 1.44 14.00
N SER A 8 7.76 1.45 13.04
CA SER A 8 7.98 2.56 12.10
C SER A 8 7.27 2.33 10.77
N GLY A 9 6.74 1.14 10.50
CA GLY A 9 5.95 0.80 9.33
C GLY A 9 6.40 -0.45 8.60
N LEU A 10 5.72 -0.75 7.49
CA LEU A 10 6.06 -1.83 6.56
C LEU A 10 6.85 -1.25 5.38
N ARG A 11 7.85 -2.00 4.93
CA ARG A 11 8.60 -1.75 3.70
C ARG A 11 8.58 -2.99 2.82
N TRP A 12 8.66 -2.77 1.53
CA TRP A 12 8.80 -3.83 0.54
C TRP A 12 10.20 -3.80 -0.06
N SER A 13 10.80 -4.98 -0.19
CA SER A 13 12.05 -5.21 -0.90
C SER A 13 11.86 -6.35 -1.92
N GLY A 14 12.90 -6.67 -2.71
CA GLY A 14 12.87 -7.81 -3.61
C GLY A 14 12.63 -9.15 -2.91
N ASP A 15 12.98 -9.23 -1.61
CA ASP A 15 12.83 -10.44 -0.79
C ASP A 15 11.48 -10.50 -0.03
N GLY A 16 10.59 -9.54 -0.24
CA GLY A 16 9.28 -9.51 0.39
C GLY A 16 9.05 -8.38 1.39
N PRO A 17 7.97 -8.46 2.19
CA PRO A 17 7.60 -7.44 3.15
C PRO A 17 8.44 -7.53 4.43
N VAL A 18 8.81 -6.35 4.96
CA VAL A 18 9.64 -6.21 6.16
C VAL A 18 9.03 -5.19 7.11
N LEU A 19 8.74 -5.57 8.35
CA LEU A 19 8.41 -4.63 9.41
C LEU A 19 9.69 -3.90 9.88
N VAL A 20 9.59 -2.60 9.98
CA VAL A 20 10.66 -1.73 10.46
C VAL A 20 10.29 -1.20 11.84
N TRP A 21 11.26 -1.22 12.75
CA TRP A 21 11.13 -0.77 14.13
C TRP A 21 12.05 0.40 14.42
N ASP A 22 11.80 1.14 15.47
CA ASP A 22 12.69 2.19 15.94
C ASP A 22 14.12 1.64 16.15
N GLY A 23 15.11 2.49 15.88
CA GLY A 23 16.51 2.05 15.87
C GLY A 23 16.93 1.25 14.64
N GLY A 24 16.09 1.18 13.60
CA GLY A 24 16.42 0.56 12.32
C GLY A 24 16.35 -0.98 12.31
N ARG A 25 15.86 -1.62 13.38
CA ARG A 25 15.64 -3.08 13.40
C ARG A 25 14.62 -3.48 12.34
N ARG A 26 14.80 -4.66 11.79
CA ARG A 26 13.95 -5.19 10.72
C ARG A 26 13.49 -6.61 11.05
N SER A 27 12.23 -6.91 10.77
CA SER A 27 11.65 -8.24 10.86
C SER A 27 11.10 -8.64 9.50
N ALA A 28 11.79 -9.55 8.83
CA ALA A 28 11.28 -10.11 7.57
C ALA A 28 10.00 -10.90 7.85
N LEU A 29 9.03 -10.70 6.98
CA LEU A 29 7.75 -11.40 6.98
C LEU A 29 7.78 -12.44 5.86
N THR A 30 7.59 -13.70 6.20
CA THR A 30 7.55 -14.83 5.27
C THR A 30 6.21 -15.54 5.40
N TRP A 31 5.72 -16.12 4.33
CA TRP A 31 4.47 -16.88 4.33
C TRP A 31 4.55 -18.07 5.29
N GLY A 32 3.46 -18.39 5.95
CA GLY A 32 3.41 -19.39 7.00
C GLY A 32 4.00 -18.95 8.35
N LYS A 33 4.67 -17.79 8.40
CA LYS A 33 5.22 -17.27 9.64
C LYS A 33 4.12 -16.69 10.53
N ARG A 34 4.23 -17.02 11.82
CA ARG A 34 3.34 -16.43 12.81
C ARG A 34 3.67 -14.97 13.04
N VAL A 35 2.65 -14.12 12.97
CA VAL A 35 2.68 -12.71 13.37
C VAL A 35 1.78 -12.58 14.59
N ALA A 36 2.35 -12.27 15.76
CA ALA A 36 1.59 -12.07 16.98
C ALA A 36 2.19 -10.95 17.83
N PHE A 37 1.36 -9.98 18.18
CA PHE A 37 1.75 -8.88 19.04
C PHE A 37 0.58 -8.37 19.89
N ARG A 38 0.92 -7.67 20.97
CA ARG A 38 0.00 -6.92 21.82
C ARG A 38 0.43 -5.47 21.86
N VAL A 39 -0.52 -4.55 21.82
CA VAL A 39 -0.25 -3.13 22.10
C VAL A 39 0.07 -2.98 23.60
N ALA A 40 1.16 -2.28 23.93
CA ALA A 40 1.57 -2.10 25.30
C ALA A 40 0.43 -1.51 26.15
N GLU A 41 0.22 -2.05 27.35
CA GLU A 41 -0.79 -1.55 28.27
C GLU A 41 -0.50 -0.12 28.71
N GLY A 42 -1.53 0.72 28.78
CA GLY A 42 -1.38 2.15 29.05
C GLY A 42 -0.66 2.92 27.95
N GLY A 43 -0.29 2.25 26.85
CA GLY A 43 0.39 2.87 25.72
C GLY A 43 -0.46 3.92 25.03
N VAL A 44 0.16 5.01 24.61
CA VAL A 44 -0.44 6.04 23.75
C VAL A 44 0.27 6.00 22.41
N ARG A 45 -0.51 6.03 21.34
CA ARG A 45 0.04 6.16 20.00
C ARG A 45 0.63 7.56 19.81
N THR A 46 1.91 7.64 19.44
CA THR A 46 2.61 8.90 19.29
C THR A 46 2.97 9.19 17.84
N CYS A 47 3.00 10.48 17.50
CA CYS A 47 3.43 10.97 16.20
C CYS A 47 4.87 10.51 15.90
N VAL A 48 5.07 9.96 14.69
CA VAL A 48 6.39 9.48 14.23
C VAL A 48 7.28 10.59 13.66
N GLY A 49 6.82 11.85 13.72
CA GLY A 49 7.57 12.97 13.15
C GLY A 49 7.47 13.10 11.64
N ALA A 50 8.38 13.84 11.05
CA ALA A 50 8.43 14.09 9.60
C ALA A 50 9.87 14.00 9.08
N ARG A 51 10.05 13.51 7.84
CA ARG A 51 11.33 13.49 7.14
C ARG A 51 12.49 12.82 7.90
N GLY A 52 12.19 11.77 8.69
CA GLY A 52 13.19 11.08 9.51
C GLY A 52 13.50 11.75 10.85
N HIS A 53 12.92 12.91 11.14
CA HIS A 53 13.05 13.59 12.43
C HIS A 53 11.87 13.25 13.34
N ALA A 54 12.14 12.99 14.62
CA ALA A 54 11.11 12.74 15.63
C ALA A 54 10.19 13.96 15.79
N CYS A 55 8.94 13.72 16.18
CA CYS A 55 8.03 14.81 16.52
C CYS A 55 8.52 15.53 17.78
N PRO A 56 8.76 16.86 17.74
CA PRO A 56 9.32 17.60 18.87
C PRO A 56 8.41 17.61 20.11
N VAL A 57 7.10 17.46 19.91
CA VAL A 57 6.11 17.47 21.01
C VAL A 57 5.56 16.07 21.33
N GLY A 58 5.99 15.03 20.63
CA GLY A 58 5.50 13.67 20.86
C GLY A 58 3.96 13.54 20.81
N ALA A 59 3.28 14.34 19.97
CA ALA A 59 1.84 14.47 19.94
C ALA A 59 1.11 13.12 19.85
N ALA A 60 0.02 12.96 20.58
CA ALA A 60 -0.85 11.79 20.47
C ALA A 60 -1.55 11.73 19.09
N VAL A 61 -1.74 10.53 18.58
CA VAL A 61 -2.41 10.25 17.30
C VAL A 61 -3.52 9.21 17.51
N PRO A 62 -4.72 9.39 16.91
CA PRO A 62 -5.82 8.44 17.08
C PRO A 62 -5.48 7.02 16.61
N GLY A 63 -5.87 5.99 17.39
CA GLY A 63 -5.61 4.57 17.11
C GLY A 63 -6.17 4.08 15.77
N ARG A 64 -7.28 4.66 15.32
CA ARG A 64 -7.99 4.33 14.06
C ARG A 64 -7.41 5.03 12.82
N SER A 65 -6.53 6.01 13.00
CA SER A 65 -5.95 6.74 11.87
C SER A 65 -4.90 5.89 11.14
N THR A 66 -4.94 5.83 9.83
CA THR A 66 -3.84 5.27 9.03
C THR A 66 -2.65 6.24 8.88
N GLY A 67 -2.83 7.51 9.23
CA GLY A 67 -1.74 8.48 9.35
C GLY A 67 -1.17 8.46 10.77
N ALA A 68 0.15 8.31 10.89
CA ALA A 68 0.86 8.29 12.18
C ALA A 68 1.55 9.62 12.50
N ARG A 69 1.07 10.71 11.93
CA ARG A 69 1.62 12.05 12.12
C ARG A 69 0.57 13.00 12.70
N CYS A 70 1.00 13.90 13.56
CA CYS A 70 0.19 15.07 13.93
C CYS A 70 0.08 16.02 12.73
N GLU A 71 -0.80 16.99 12.82
CA GLU A 71 -1.10 17.92 11.72
C GLU A 71 0.16 18.63 11.19
N GLU A 72 1.00 19.17 12.09
CA GLU A 72 2.23 19.87 11.73
C GLU A 72 3.24 18.94 11.02
N CYS A 73 3.49 17.75 11.57
CA CYS A 73 4.40 16.81 10.95
C CYS A 73 3.86 16.31 9.60
N ALA A 74 2.54 16.14 9.47
CA ALA A 74 1.90 15.77 8.22
C ALA A 74 2.00 16.91 7.18
N ARG A 75 1.88 18.16 7.58
CA ARG A 75 2.05 19.34 6.72
C ARG A 75 3.49 19.41 6.19
N LEU A 76 4.47 19.27 7.06
CA LEU A 76 5.89 19.25 6.68
C LEU A 76 6.22 18.10 5.72
N ASP A 77 5.69 16.92 5.97
CA ASP A 77 5.91 15.75 5.11
C ASP A 77 5.30 15.95 3.71
N ARG A 78 4.09 16.51 3.63
CA ARG A 78 3.42 16.83 2.35
C ARG A 78 4.16 17.90 1.54
N ALA A 79 4.62 18.96 2.18
CA ALA A 79 5.33 20.06 1.52
C ALA A 79 6.61 19.61 0.79
N HIS A 80 7.14 18.43 1.13
CA HIS A 80 8.36 17.87 0.54
C HIS A 80 8.09 16.53 -0.20
N SER A 81 6.84 16.23 -0.48
CA SER A 81 6.51 15.04 -1.27
C SER A 81 6.73 15.31 -2.77
N VAL A 82 7.03 14.25 -3.53
CA VAL A 82 7.12 14.31 -5.00
C VAL A 82 5.79 14.81 -5.63
N ALA A 83 4.68 14.65 -4.93
CA ALA A 83 3.37 15.16 -5.34
C ALA A 83 3.20 16.67 -5.08
N ALA A 84 4.10 17.31 -4.32
CA ALA A 84 4.08 18.75 -4.13
C ALA A 84 4.82 19.43 -5.29
N ASP A 85 4.26 20.50 -5.84
CA ASP A 85 4.86 21.26 -6.94
C ASP A 85 6.15 22.02 -6.55
N THR A 86 6.59 21.87 -5.31
CA THR A 86 7.74 22.58 -4.73
C THR A 86 9.11 22.08 -5.21
N ILE A 87 9.18 20.90 -5.87
CA ILE A 87 10.43 20.34 -6.38
C ILE A 87 10.33 20.26 -7.92
N ALA A 88 10.57 21.39 -8.59
CA ALA A 88 10.55 21.45 -10.05
C ALA A 88 11.84 20.84 -10.68
N ASP A 89 12.97 21.01 -10.01
CA ASP A 89 14.31 20.72 -10.56
C ASP A 89 14.95 19.46 -9.94
N ASP A 90 14.18 18.39 -9.73
CA ASP A 90 14.75 17.12 -9.30
C ASP A 90 15.53 16.50 -10.48
N PRO A 91 16.86 16.32 -10.38
CA PRO A 91 17.68 15.82 -11.49
C PRO A 91 17.51 14.31 -11.73
N ARG A 92 16.81 13.60 -10.84
CA ARG A 92 16.60 12.15 -10.96
C ARG A 92 15.59 11.84 -12.07
N PRO A 93 15.77 10.72 -12.77
CA PRO A 93 14.75 10.21 -13.69
C PRO A 93 13.56 9.61 -12.92
N TYR A 94 12.38 9.71 -13.54
CA TYR A 94 11.12 9.22 -13.01
C TYR A 94 10.43 8.33 -14.02
N HIS A 95 9.94 7.18 -13.57
CA HIS A 95 9.02 6.35 -14.34
C HIS A 95 7.59 6.86 -14.22
N VAL A 96 6.88 6.80 -15.34
CA VAL A 96 5.41 6.83 -15.39
C VAL A 96 4.92 5.40 -15.52
N TYR A 97 3.89 5.01 -14.77
CA TYR A 97 3.35 3.65 -14.77
C TYR A 97 1.83 3.61 -14.80
N LEU A 98 1.30 2.52 -15.33
CA LEU A 98 -0.07 2.06 -15.07
C LEU A 98 -0.03 0.94 -14.05
N ALA A 99 -0.86 1.00 -13.01
CA ALA A 99 -0.95 -0.02 -11.98
C ALA A 99 -2.39 -0.47 -11.80
N TRP A 100 -2.61 -1.78 -11.87
CA TRP A 100 -3.91 -2.43 -11.70
C TRP A 100 -4.01 -3.06 -10.30
N PHE A 101 -5.18 -2.92 -9.68
CA PHE A 101 -5.46 -3.39 -8.32
C PHE A 101 -6.62 -4.39 -8.27
N GLY A 102 -7.34 -4.56 -9.36
CA GLY A 102 -8.50 -5.40 -9.53
C GLY A 102 -9.36 -4.93 -10.71
N PRO A 103 -10.39 -5.67 -11.11
CA PRO A 103 -11.25 -5.32 -12.25
C PRO A 103 -11.76 -3.87 -12.20
N GLY A 104 -11.54 -3.12 -13.28
CA GLY A 104 -11.90 -1.70 -13.40
C GLY A 104 -11.04 -0.74 -12.55
N MET A 105 -10.00 -1.22 -11.88
CA MET A 105 -9.18 -0.41 -10.97
C MET A 105 -7.75 -0.23 -11.47
N VAL A 106 -7.60 0.50 -12.57
CA VAL A 106 -6.28 0.96 -13.03
C VAL A 106 -6.05 2.40 -12.62
N LYS A 107 -4.84 2.71 -12.20
CA LYS A 107 -4.40 4.09 -11.96
C LYS A 107 -3.11 4.39 -12.70
N VAL A 108 -2.88 5.67 -12.99
CA VAL A 108 -1.59 6.21 -13.39
C VAL A 108 -0.81 6.69 -12.16
N GLY A 109 0.49 6.74 -12.25
CA GLY A 109 1.34 7.35 -11.22
C GLY A 109 2.78 7.49 -11.68
N ILE A 110 3.56 8.22 -10.88
CA ILE A 110 4.99 8.44 -11.09
C ILE A 110 5.81 7.95 -9.89
N THR A 111 7.04 7.55 -10.13
CA THR A 111 8.01 7.17 -9.08
C THR A 111 9.42 7.43 -9.55
N ALA A 112 10.32 7.84 -8.64
CA ALA A 112 11.73 7.93 -8.99
C ALA A 112 12.26 6.55 -9.45
N GLU A 113 13.05 6.53 -10.51
CA GLU A 113 13.57 5.30 -11.14
C GLU A 113 14.32 4.41 -10.12
N GLU A 114 15.11 5.01 -9.23
CA GLU A 114 15.85 4.32 -8.17
C GLU A 114 14.98 3.47 -7.23
N ARG A 115 13.68 3.78 -7.11
CA ARG A 115 12.74 3.01 -6.30
C ARG A 115 12.26 1.74 -6.98
N GLY A 116 12.44 1.61 -8.28
CA GLY A 116 11.96 0.49 -9.06
C GLY A 116 10.51 0.13 -8.74
N SER A 117 10.19 -1.18 -8.69
CA SER A 117 8.86 -1.69 -8.37
C SER A 117 8.48 -1.58 -6.88
N ALA A 118 9.40 -1.21 -5.97
CA ALA A 118 9.09 -1.13 -4.54
C ALA A 118 7.88 -0.23 -4.24
N ARG A 119 7.73 0.88 -4.99
CA ARG A 119 6.56 1.76 -4.87
C ARG A 119 5.25 1.08 -5.24
N LEU A 120 5.28 0.18 -6.22
CA LEU A 120 4.11 -0.58 -6.69
C LEU A 120 3.72 -1.63 -5.64
N LEU A 121 4.71 -2.33 -5.08
CA LEU A 121 4.53 -3.28 -3.98
C LEU A 121 3.94 -2.57 -2.74
N GLU A 122 4.47 -1.41 -2.35
CA GLU A 122 3.96 -0.60 -1.23
C GLU A 122 2.50 -0.14 -1.43
N GLN A 123 2.05 0.01 -2.66
CA GLN A 123 0.68 0.36 -2.97
C GLN A 123 -0.24 -0.85 -3.09
N GLY A 124 0.31 -2.07 -3.13
CA GLY A 124 -0.42 -3.30 -3.37
C GLY A 124 -0.93 -3.41 -4.81
N ALA A 125 -0.15 -2.95 -5.79
CA ALA A 125 -0.47 -3.11 -7.20
C ALA A 125 -0.31 -4.59 -7.59
N VAL A 126 -1.39 -5.21 -8.04
CA VAL A 126 -1.43 -6.64 -8.41
C VAL A 126 -0.66 -6.87 -9.69
N CYS A 127 -0.83 -5.98 -10.67
CA CYS A 127 0.06 -5.93 -11.83
C CYS A 127 0.29 -4.48 -12.28
N PHE A 128 1.33 -4.27 -13.09
CA PHE A 128 1.65 -2.95 -13.61
C PHE A 128 2.47 -3.03 -14.90
N SER A 129 2.54 -1.91 -15.63
CA SER A 129 3.48 -1.70 -16.72
C SER A 129 4.10 -0.30 -16.63
N TRP A 130 5.38 -0.20 -16.90
CA TRP A 130 6.01 1.08 -17.15
C TRP A 130 5.53 1.65 -18.49
N LEU A 131 5.33 2.95 -18.54
CA LEU A 131 4.94 3.66 -19.76
C LEU A 131 6.11 4.45 -20.38
N GLY A 132 7.00 4.90 -19.52
CA GLY A 132 8.15 5.67 -19.94
C GLY A 132 8.96 6.21 -18.76
N VAL A 133 10.14 6.72 -19.04
CA VAL A 133 11.09 7.29 -18.08
C VAL A 133 11.62 8.64 -18.58
N GLY A 134 11.81 9.59 -17.68
CA GLY A 134 12.33 10.90 -17.99
C GLY A 134 12.37 11.85 -16.80
N PRO A 135 12.64 13.15 -17.04
CA PRO A 135 12.64 14.17 -15.99
C PRO A 135 11.29 14.27 -15.26
N LEU A 136 11.32 14.67 -13.98
CA LEU A 136 10.12 14.78 -13.14
C LEU A 136 8.98 15.56 -13.81
N MET A 137 9.28 16.70 -14.44
CA MET A 137 8.26 17.53 -15.06
C MET A 137 7.64 16.88 -16.30
N ALA A 138 8.41 16.09 -17.07
CA ALA A 138 7.88 15.31 -18.18
C ALA A 138 6.97 14.18 -17.66
N ALA A 139 7.39 13.49 -16.59
CA ALA A 139 6.57 12.46 -15.95
C ALA A 139 5.25 13.02 -15.41
N ARG A 140 5.25 14.18 -14.72
CA ARG A 140 4.04 14.86 -14.24
C ARG A 140 3.09 15.24 -15.37
N ARG A 141 3.62 15.85 -16.44
CA ARG A 141 2.80 16.21 -17.63
C ARG A 141 2.16 14.99 -18.27
N THR A 142 2.89 13.88 -18.32
CA THR A 142 2.35 12.62 -18.85
C THR A 142 1.28 12.05 -17.93
N GLU A 143 1.48 12.05 -16.61
CA GLU A 143 0.46 11.64 -15.65
C GLU A 143 -0.84 12.46 -15.83
N GLU A 144 -0.72 13.77 -15.96
CA GLU A 144 -1.86 14.67 -16.19
C GLU A 144 -2.52 14.41 -17.55
N LEU A 145 -1.74 14.24 -18.61
CA LEU A 145 -2.23 13.88 -19.94
C LEU A 145 -3.09 12.60 -19.89
N LEU A 146 -2.59 11.56 -19.23
CA LEU A 146 -3.30 10.28 -19.13
C LEU A 146 -4.58 10.40 -18.30
N ARG A 147 -4.55 11.19 -17.22
CA ARG A 147 -5.76 11.48 -16.44
C ARG A 147 -6.82 12.18 -17.27
N ALA A 148 -6.43 13.18 -18.03
CA ALA A 148 -7.35 13.97 -18.85
C ALA A 148 -7.88 13.18 -20.06
N ALA A 149 -6.99 12.54 -20.83
CA ALA A 149 -7.34 11.89 -22.09
C ALA A 149 -7.99 10.51 -21.91
N LEU A 150 -7.55 9.71 -20.93
CA LEU A 150 -8.01 8.34 -20.71
C LEU A 150 -8.90 8.19 -19.47
N ARG A 151 -9.10 9.25 -18.70
CA ARG A 151 -9.85 9.28 -17.44
C ARG A 151 -9.33 8.26 -16.41
N VAL A 152 -8.03 8.00 -16.44
CA VAL A 152 -7.36 7.08 -15.50
C VAL A 152 -7.06 7.86 -14.21
N PRO A 153 -7.55 7.43 -13.04
CA PRO A 153 -7.30 8.14 -11.78
C PRO A 153 -5.83 8.03 -11.34
N ASP A 154 -5.39 8.94 -10.49
CA ASP A 154 -4.10 8.88 -9.79
C ASP A 154 -4.19 8.25 -8.39
N ARG A 155 -5.42 7.99 -7.93
CA ARG A 155 -5.68 7.43 -6.59
C ARG A 155 -6.83 6.44 -6.62
N ILE A 156 -6.64 5.30 -5.94
CA ILE A 156 -7.67 4.30 -5.63
C ILE A 156 -7.64 4.06 -4.12
N PRO A 157 -8.79 4.17 -3.41
CA PRO A 157 -8.88 3.91 -1.98
C PRO A 157 -8.48 2.48 -1.60
N TYR A 158 -7.82 2.30 -0.44
CA TYR A 158 -7.44 0.94 0.00
C TYR A 158 -8.65 0.05 0.32
N ALA A 159 -9.78 0.62 0.74
CA ALA A 159 -11.01 -0.13 0.98
C ALA A 159 -11.49 -0.86 -0.29
N GLU A 160 -11.48 -0.16 -1.43
CA GLU A 160 -11.85 -0.74 -2.72
C GLU A 160 -10.88 -1.86 -3.15
N LYS A 161 -9.57 -1.63 -3.00
CA LYS A 161 -8.55 -2.65 -3.29
C LYS A 161 -8.74 -3.92 -2.46
N ARG A 162 -9.08 -3.78 -1.17
CA ARG A 162 -9.32 -4.91 -0.26
C ARG A 162 -10.53 -5.73 -0.64
N ALA A 163 -11.60 -5.07 -1.10
CA ALA A 163 -12.85 -5.73 -1.45
C ALA A 163 -12.71 -6.73 -2.61
N VAL A 164 -11.74 -6.55 -3.50
CA VAL A 164 -11.56 -7.38 -4.70
C VAL A 164 -10.44 -8.40 -4.62
N ARG A 165 -9.60 -8.37 -3.58
CA ARG A 165 -8.39 -9.23 -3.51
C ARG A 165 -8.66 -10.72 -3.52
N ALA A 166 -9.79 -11.16 -2.99
CA ALA A 166 -10.18 -12.57 -3.00
C ALA A 166 -10.94 -12.98 -4.28
N ALA A 167 -11.19 -12.05 -5.19
CA ALA A 167 -11.91 -12.27 -6.44
C ALA A 167 -11.08 -11.85 -7.67
N LEU A 168 -9.75 -11.92 -7.55
CA LEU A 168 -8.86 -11.64 -8.69
C LEU A 168 -8.98 -12.73 -9.75
N PRO A 169 -8.92 -12.39 -11.06
CA PRO A 169 -8.86 -13.38 -12.12
C PRO A 169 -7.70 -14.37 -11.91
N GLU A 170 -7.94 -15.64 -12.19
CA GLU A 170 -6.97 -16.72 -11.95
C GLU A 170 -5.71 -16.57 -12.81
N THR A 171 -5.89 -16.22 -14.10
CA THR A 171 -4.75 -16.17 -15.02
C THR A 171 -4.05 -14.81 -15.01
N ALA A 172 -2.73 -14.83 -15.14
CA ALA A 172 -1.93 -13.62 -15.31
C ALA A 172 -2.34 -12.81 -16.56
N ALA A 173 -2.77 -13.50 -17.62
CA ALA A 173 -3.24 -12.87 -18.85
C ALA A 173 -4.51 -12.04 -18.63
N ASP A 174 -5.47 -12.56 -17.87
CA ASP A 174 -6.71 -11.84 -17.55
C ASP A 174 -6.43 -10.62 -16.67
N ARG A 175 -5.52 -10.73 -15.69
CA ARG A 175 -5.10 -9.61 -14.86
C ARG A 175 -4.34 -8.54 -15.63
N ALA A 176 -3.58 -8.94 -16.67
CA ALA A 176 -2.79 -8.03 -17.50
C ALA A 176 -3.63 -7.24 -18.51
N ARG A 177 -4.80 -7.73 -18.89
CA ARG A 177 -5.60 -7.22 -20.01
C ARG A 177 -5.87 -5.73 -19.96
N GLU A 178 -6.45 -5.25 -18.86
CA GLU A 178 -6.79 -3.82 -18.71
C GLU A 178 -5.55 -2.90 -18.76
N VAL A 179 -4.43 -3.35 -18.17
CA VAL A 179 -3.17 -2.60 -18.22
C VAL A 179 -2.64 -2.57 -19.64
N ALA A 180 -2.68 -3.69 -20.37
CA ALA A 180 -2.20 -3.78 -21.75
C ALA A 180 -3.02 -2.87 -22.69
N GLU A 181 -4.34 -2.94 -22.62
CA GLU A 181 -5.25 -2.10 -23.41
C GLU A 181 -5.01 -0.61 -23.15
N LEU A 182 -4.88 -0.23 -21.87
CA LEU A 182 -4.62 1.17 -21.51
C LEU A 182 -3.21 1.62 -21.92
N HIS A 183 -2.21 0.74 -21.82
CA HIS A 183 -0.85 1.04 -22.25
C HIS A 183 -0.81 1.33 -23.75
N GLU A 184 -1.44 0.49 -24.57
CA GLU A 184 -1.52 0.71 -26.02
C GLU A 184 -2.22 2.02 -26.38
N ARG A 185 -3.31 2.35 -25.69
CA ARG A 185 -4.00 3.63 -25.88
C ARG A 185 -3.15 4.82 -25.45
N ALA A 186 -2.47 4.70 -24.33
CA ALA A 186 -1.60 5.72 -23.77
C ALA A 186 -0.47 6.09 -24.75
N VAL A 187 0.27 5.12 -25.26
CA VAL A 187 1.43 5.37 -26.14
C VAL A 187 1.03 5.97 -27.51
N ARG A 188 -0.24 5.88 -27.90
CA ARG A 188 -0.77 6.47 -29.15
C ARG A 188 -1.18 7.93 -28.99
N LEU A 189 -1.23 8.47 -27.76
CA LEU A 189 -1.59 9.87 -27.55
C LEU A 189 -0.57 10.82 -28.18
N PRO A 190 -0.99 11.88 -28.86
CA PRO A 190 -0.06 12.74 -29.63
C PRO A 190 0.76 13.70 -28.76
N ALA A 191 0.34 13.97 -27.53
CA ALA A 191 0.91 15.04 -26.70
C ALA A 191 1.94 14.56 -25.67
N TRP A 192 2.71 13.50 -25.99
CA TRP A 192 3.78 13.03 -25.12
C TRP A 192 4.93 14.03 -25.08
N PRO A 193 5.49 14.34 -23.88
CA PRO A 193 6.71 15.15 -23.79
C PRO A 193 7.88 14.45 -24.50
N GLU A 194 8.62 15.18 -25.32
CA GLU A 194 9.78 14.64 -26.07
C GLU A 194 10.87 14.08 -25.14
N SER A 195 11.01 14.67 -23.94
CA SER A 195 11.99 14.25 -22.94
C SER A 195 11.59 13.00 -22.15
N LEU A 196 10.39 12.43 -22.38
CA LEU A 196 9.99 11.15 -21.80
C LEU A 196 10.23 10.01 -22.79
N VAL A 197 11.19 9.16 -22.52
CA VAL A 197 11.49 7.95 -23.31
C VAL A 197 10.39 6.92 -23.02
N ARG A 198 9.67 6.51 -24.07
CA ARG A 198 8.59 5.51 -23.95
C ARG A 198 9.16 4.12 -23.69
N GLU A 199 8.50 3.34 -22.85
CA GLU A 199 8.84 1.94 -22.63
C GLU A 199 7.86 0.99 -23.33
N PRO A 200 8.33 -0.17 -23.81
CA PRO A 200 7.47 -1.17 -24.44
C PRO A 200 6.52 -1.78 -23.40
N LEU A 201 5.37 -2.27 -23.88
CA LEU A 201 4.45 -2.99 -23.02
C LEU A 201 5.12 -4.22 -22.40
N ARG A 202 5.23 -4.20 -21.09
CA ARG A 202 5.68 -5.32 -20.28
C ARG A 202 4.92 -5.33 -18.96
N VAL A 203 3.94 -6.21 -18.85
CA VAL A 203 3.18 -6.35 -17.62
C VAL A 203 3.92 -7.23 -16.64
N VAL A 204 4.11 -6.73 -15.43
CA VAL A 204 4.67 -7.45 -14.28
C VAL A 204 3.53 -7.81 -13.34
N ASP A 205 3.40 -9.08 -12.98
CA ASP A 205 2.37 -9.60 -12.07
C ASP A 205 2.97 -9.86 -10.68
N HIS A 206 2.30 -9.38 -9.65
CA HIS A 206 2.73 -9.49 -8.25
C HIS A 206 1.89 -10.47 -7.42
N VAL A 207 0.94 -11.21 -8.01
CA VAL A 207 0.10 -12.16 -7.26
C VAL A 207 0.94 -13.14 -6.45
N GLY A 208 1.96 -13.73 -7.08
CA GLY A 208 2.89 -14.65 -6.38
C GLY A 208 3.72 -13.93 -5.31
N VAL A 209 4.19 -12.71 -5.58
CA VAL A 209 4.94 -11.89 -4.61
C VAL A 209 4.12 -11.53 -3.40
N PHE A 210 2.80 -11.38 -3.56
CA PHE A 210 1.88 -11.04 -2.48
C PHE A 210 1.27 -12.25 -1.76
N GLY A 211 1.44 -13.47 -2.29
CA GLY A 211 0.76 -14.66 -1.78
C GLY A 211 -0.75 -14.64 -2.00
N LEU A 212 -1.24 -13.98 -3.05
CA LEU A 212 -2.67 -13.78 -3.28
C LEU A 212 -3.32 -14.89 -4.14
N ALA A 213 -2.56 -15.87 -4.66
CA ALA A 213 -3.10 -16.88 -5.55
C ALA A 213 -4.25 -17.68 -4.92
N ASP A 214 -4.08 -18.08 -3.65
CA ASP A 214 -5.03 -18.93 -2.92
C ASP A 214 -5.54 -18.26 -1.62
N VAL A 215 -5.53 -16.91 -1.58
CA VAL A 215 -5.93 -16.21 -0.37
C VAL A 215 -7.42 -16.35 -0.14
N ALA A 216 -7.81 -16.85 1.02
CA ALA A 216 -9.21 -16.94 1.42
C ALA A 216 -9.83 -15.53 1.60
N VAL A 217 -11.14 -15.44 1.37
CA VAL A 217 -11.89 -14.20 1.62
C VAL A 217 -11.71 -13.79 3.08
N ALA A 218 -11.25 -12.56 3.28
CA ALA A 218 -11.09 -12.03 4.62
C ALA A 218 -12.44 -11.71 5.26
N MET A 219 -12.65 -12.16 6.49
CA MET A 219 -13.87 -11.87 7.27
C MET A 219 -14.01 -10.38 7.63
N GLY A 220 -12.88 -9.65 7.60
CA GLY A 220 -12.86 -8.22 7.89
C GLY A 220 -11.45 -7.69 8.08
N GLY A 221 -11.35 -6.44 8.48
CA GLY A 221 -10.08 -5.79 8.80
C GLY A 221 -10.06 -5.20 10.20
N VAL A 222 -8.90 -5.21 10.85
CA VAL A 222 -8.68 -4.48 12.09
C VAL A 222 -8.97 -3.00 11.84
N SER A 223 -9.90 -2.42 12.61
CA SER A 223 -10.34 -1.04 12.43
C SER A 223 -9.52 -0.02 13.20
N GLU A 224 -8.94 -0.42 14.32
CA GLU A 224 -8.05 0.40 15.15
C GLU A 224 -7.18 -0.48 16.07
N LEU A 225 -6.06 0.07 16.53
CA LEU A 225 -5.29 -0.49 17.62
C LEU A 225 -5.63 0.25 18.92
N VAL A 226 -5.84 -0.52 19.99
CA VAL A 226 -6.13 -0.02 21.34
C VAL A 226 -5.11 -0.58 22.34
N ALA A 227 -4.83 0.15 23.42
CA ALA A 227 -3.93 -0.30 24.48
C ALA A 227 -4.38 -1.66 25.04
N GLY A 228 -3.46 -2.58 25.23
CA GLY A 228 -3.72 -3.96 25.69
C GLY A 228 -4.31 -4.88 24.61
N GLY A 229 -4.76 -4.36 23.48
CA GLY A 229 -5.31 -5.17 22.39
C GLY A 229 -4.26 -6.04 21.71
N ALA A 230 -4.63 -7.26 21.31
CA ALA A 230 -3.74 -8.23 20.70
C ALA A 230 -4.27 -8.71 19.34
N VAL A 231 -3.33 -9.10 18.48
CA VAL A 231 -3.61 -9.86 17.27
C VAL A 231 -2.54 -10.92 17.09
N GLY A 232 -2.96 -12.14 16.74
CA GLY A 232 -2.07 -13.24 16.39
C GLY A 232 -2.69 -14.05 15.27
N GLY A 233 -1.85 -14.52 14.34
CA GLY A 233 -2.25 -15.36 13.22
C GLY A 233 -1.08 -15.74 12.34
N GLU A 234 -1.31 -16.70 11.44
CA GLU A 234 -0.34 -17.08 10.43
C GLU A 234 -0.43 -16.09 9.25
N LEU A 235 0.70 -15.57 8.78
CA LEU A 235 0.75 -14.71 7.62
C LEU A 235 0.55 -15.54 6.35
N VAL A 236 -0.61 -15.38 5.71
CA VAL A 236 -0.96 -16.10 4.47
C VAL A 236 -0.76 -15.27 3.22
N ALA A 237 -0.89 -13.94 3.31
CA ALA A 237 -0.64 -13.02 2.22
C ALA A 237 -0.30 -11.62 2.74
N ALA A 238 0.33 -10.80 1.90
CA ALA A 238 0.46 -9.36 2.16
C ALA A 238 0.41 -8.57 0.85
N ALA A 239 -0.25 -7.41 0.83
CA ALA A 239 -0.30 -6.56 -0.36
C ALA A 239 -0.38 -5.08 0.05
N GLY A 240 0.61 -4.29 -0.38
CA GLY A 240 0.74 -2.91 0.10
C GLY A 240 1.00 -2.88 1.61
N PRO A 241 0.20 -2.11 2.39
CA PRO A 241 0.33 -2.06 3.84
C PRO A 241 -0.39 -3.20 4.58
N ASP A 242 -1.13 -4.05 3.88
CA ASP A 242 -2.04 -5.00 4.48
C ASP A 242 -1.39 -6.38 4.66
N LEU A 243 -1.45 -6.92 5.87
CA LEU A 243 -1.15 -8.30 6.18
C LEU A 243 -2.45 -9.09 6.28
N HIS A 244 -2.52 -10.24 5.64
CA HIS A 244 -3.61 -11.20 5.75
C HIS A 244 -3.19 -12.27 6.76
N LEU A 245 -3.86 -12.32 7.90
CA LEU A 245 -3.54 -13.21 9.01
C LEU A 245 -4.63 -14.26 9.15
N ALA A 246 -4.28 -15.54 8.99
CA ALA A 246 -5.15 -16.65 9.31
C ALA A 246 -5.21 -16.81 10.83
N THR A 247 -6.40 -16.65 11.38
CA THR A 247 -6.69 -16.79 12.80
C THR A 247 -7.66 -17.95 13.01
N GLY A 248 -7.93 -18.33 14.26
CA GLY A 248 -8.95 -19.37 14.57
C GLY A 248 -10.36 -19.06 14.06
N GLY A 249 -10.67 -17.79 13.79
CA GLY A 249 -11.97 -17.36 13.27
C GLY A 249 -12.01 -17.13 11.75
N GLY A 250 -10.88 -17.26 11.05
CA GLY A 250 -10.76 -16.98 9.61
C GLY A 250 -9.70 -15.94 9.32
N VAL A 251 -9.61 -15.52 8.06
CA VAL A 251 -8.59 -14.53 7.64
C VAL A 251 -9.01 -13.10 8.03
N VAL A 252 -8.11 -12.38 8.69
CA VAL A 252 -8.28 -10.97 9.07
C VAL A 252 -7.20 -10.12 8.41
N VAL A 253 -7.58 -8.96 7.89
CA VAL A 253 -6.62 -7.99 7.33
C VAL A 253 -6.17 -7.01 8.40
N LEU A 254 -4.85 -6.90 8.59
CA LEU A 254 -4.22 -5.90 9.43
C LEU A 254 -3.51 -4.86 8.56
N ASP A 255 -4.01 -3.63 8.58
CA ASP A 255 -3.31 -2.49 7.98
C ASP A 255 -2.13 -2.07 8.87
N THR A 256 -0.91 -2.34 8.44
CA THR A 256 0.29 -2.04 9.22
C THR A 256 0.52 -0.55 9.49
N ARG A 257 -0.17 0.35 8.76
CA ARG A 257 -0.15 1.78 9.04
C ARG A 257 -0.80 2.11 10.38
N LEU A 258 -1.74 1.28 10.84
CA LEU A 258 -2.31 1.39 12.19
C LEU A 258 -1.27 1.10 13.28
N MET A 259 -0.29 0.21 13.01
CA MET A 259 0.77 -0.15 13.95
C MET A 259 1.77 0.99 14.19
N THR A 260 1.95 1.85 13.17
CA THR A 260 2.96 2.91 13.20
C THR A 260 2.71 3.90 14.34
N GLY A 261 3.72 4.12 15.16
CA GLY A 261 3.67 5.01 16.34
C GLY A 261 3.22 4.35 17.65
N TRP A 262 2.81 3.07 17.60
CA TRP A 262 2.50 2.28 18.80
C TRP A 262 3.72 1.54 19.34
N GLY A 263 3.80 1.40 20.67
CA GLY A 263 4.66 0.42 21.33
C GLY A 263 4.00 -0.94 21.32
N LEU A 264 4.67 -1.93 20.71
CA LEU A 264 4.19 -3.30 20.56
C LEU A 264 5.08 -4.25 21.34
N VAL A 265 4.50 -5.25 22.00
CA VAL A 265 5.19 -6.34 22.68
C VAL A 265 4.81 -7.66 22.02
N PRO A 266 5.70 -8.69 22.05
CA PRO A 266 5.33 -10.03 21.60
C PRO A 266 4.08 -10.54 22.34
N ALA A 267 3.19 -11.22 21.62
CA ALA A 267 2.07 -11.95 22.18
C ALA A 267 2.20 -13.44 21.92
N ALA A 268 1.65 -14.24 22.82
CA ALA A 268 1.51 -15.68 22.64
C ALA A 268 0.10 -16.00 22.12
N GLY A 269 -0.01 -17.07 21.32
CA GLY A 269 -1.33 -17.56 20.91
C GLY A 269 -1.94 -16.86 19.69
N ASP A 270 -3.18 -17.29 19.33
CA ASP A 270 -4.00 -16.76 18.23
C ASP A 270 -5.02 -15.76 18.75
N GLU A 271 -4.62 -14.92 19.69
CA GLU A 271 -5.51 -13.91 20.26
C GLU A 271 -5.89 -12.88 19.19
N LEU A 272 -7.19 -12.57 19.10
CA LEU A 272 -7.72 -11.45 18.35
C LEU A 272 -8.68 -10.68 19.25
N THR A 273 -8.16 -9.70 19.97
CA THR A 273 -8.96 -8.83 20.87
C THR A 273 -9.09 -7.40 20.32
N LEU A 274 -8.41 -7.11 19.20
CA LEU A 274 -8.59 -5.85 18.48
C LEU A 274 -9.95 -5.80 17.76
N PRO A 275 -10.59 -4.63 17.67
CA PRO A 275 -11.85 -4.48 16.97
C PRO A 275 -11.69 -4.75 15.46
N VAL A 276 -12.52 -5.65 14.93
CA VAL A 276 -12.59 -6.01 13.52
C VAL A 276 -13.87 -5.46 12.92
N ARG A 277 -13.77 -4.82 11.77
CA ARG A 277 -14.90 -4.39 10.95
C ARG A 277 -14.99 -5.30 9.73
N GLN A 278 -16.17 -5.87 9.49
CA GLN A 278 -16.43 -6.61 8.25
C GLN A 278 -16.27 -5.71 7.03
N PHE A 279 -15.72 -6.25 5.96
CA PHE A 279 -15.73 -5.55 4.69
C PHE A 279 -17.19 -5.52 4.18
N ARG A 280 -17.60 -4.36 3.66
CA ARG A 280 -18.85 -4.31 2.91
C ARG A 280 -18.65 -5.16 1.67
N GLU A 281 -19.58 -6.06 1.40
CA GLU A 281 -19.65 -6.71 0.09
C GLU A 281 -19.66 -5.60 -0.97
N ALA A 282 -18.83 -5.74 -2.00
CA ALA A 282 -18.93 -4.86 -3.15
C ALA A 282 -20.39 -4.96 -3.59
N ALA A 283 -21.10 -3.83 -3.61
CA ALA A 283 -22.48 -3.80 -4.08
C ALA A 283 -22.48 -4.46 -5.44
N GLY A 284 -23.05 -5.66 -5.52
CA GLY A 284 -23.17 -6.38 -6.78
C GLY A 284 -23.78 -5.40 -7.79
N VAL A 285 -23.22 -5.36 -8.99
CA VAL A 285 -23.87 -4.67 -10.11
C VAL A 285 -25.26 -5.28 -10.17
N GLN A 286 -26.23 -4.53 -9.69
CA GLN A 286 -27.63 -4.90 -9.84
C GLN A 286 -27.86 -4.76 -11.33
N ASP A 287 -27.84 -5.89 -12.05
CA ASP A 287 -28.34 -5.96 -13.42
C ASP A 287 -29.78 -5.45 -13.37
N GLY A 288 -29.93 -4.20 -13.79
CA GLY A 288 -31.20 -3.55 -13.84
C GLY A 288 -32.11 -4.36 -14.75
N LEU A 289 -33.04 -5.08 -14.15
CA LEU A 289 -34.26 -5.51 -14.78
C LEU A 289 -35.08 -4.25 -15.07
N PHE A 290 -34.80 -3.58 -16.20
CA PHE A 290 -35.74 -2.88 -17.08
C PHE A 290 -34.97 -2.14 -18.17
#